data_70000641ab31ed6048a3ba58f3acf9c8
#
_entry.id   70000641ab31ed6048a3ba58f3acf9c8
#
_cell.length_a   1.000
_cell.length_b   1.000
_cell.length_c   1.000
_cell.angle_alpha   90.00
_cell.angle_beta   90.00
_cell.angle_gamma   90.00
#
_symmetry.space_group_name_H-M   'P 1'
#
loop_
_entity.id
_entity.type
_entity.pdbx_description
1 polymer ?
#
loop_
_entity_poly.entity_id
_entity_poly.type
_entity_poly.pdbx_seq_one_letter_code
_entity_poly.pdbx_strand_id
1 'polypeptide(L)'
;LQAADFIVVPGALEPGCAFFRLALRAGIVPVVEQCAGLHELVRDFDPVTGQGNGLVFYRHSVEALIDAILRAGELLPATKSLLVERNRARDFSWASTAKALDRLYSRLPGRAGRLAA
;
A
#
# COMPACT_ATOMS: atom_id res chain seq x y z
N LEU A 1 -11.00 4.34 12.63
CA LEU A 1 -9.62 4.12 12.15
C LEU A 1 -8.54 4.66 13.11
N GLN A 2 -8.78 5.74 13.85
CA GLN A 2 -7.76 6.34 14.74
C GLN A 2 -7.32 5.47 15.93
N ALA A 3 -8.08 4.43 16.27
CA ALA A 3 -7.78 3.53 17.39
C ALA A 3 -7.15 2.19 16.94
N ALA A 4 -6.88 2.02 15.65
CA ALA A 4 -6.30 0.79 15.13
C ALA A 4 -4.81 0.99 14.83
N ASP A 5 -3.98 0.06 15.28
CA ASP A 5 -2.55 0.02 15.00
C ASP A 5 -2.25 -0.70 13.68
N PHE A 6 -3.02 -1.74 13.39
CA PHE A 6 -2.84 -2.59 12.22
C PHE A 6 -4.16 -2.78 11.47
N ILE A 7 -4.05 -2.97 10.16
CA ILE A 7 -5.14 -3.44 9.30
C ILE A 7 -4.73 -4.76 8.68
N VAL A 8 -5.50 -5.81 8.94
CA VAL A 8 -5.24 -7.15 8.39
C VAL A 8 -6.14 -7.38 7.19
N VAL A 9 -5.54 -7.72 6.04
CA VAL A 9 -6.25 -7.98 4.80
C VAL A 9 -5.86 -9.35 4.26
N PRO A 10 -6.58 -10.39 4.64
CA PRO A 10 -6.37 -11.74 4.13
C PRO A 10 -7.16 -11.89 2.82
N GLY A 11 -6.47 -11.89 1.70
CA GLY A 11 -7.07 -12.14 0.40
C GLY A 11 -7.16 -10.93 -0.54
N ALA A 12 -7.76 -11.17 -1.70
CA ALA A 12 -7.88 -10.16 -2.75
C ALA A 12 -8.80 -9.01 -2.32
N LEU A 13 -8.25 -7.81 -2.34
CA LEU A 13 -9.04 -6.60 -2.18
C LEU A 13 -9.78 -6.25 -3.46
N GLU A 14 -10.96 -5.67 -3.31
CA GLU A 14 -11.68 -5.09 -4.44
C GLU A 14 -10.84 -4.03 -5.16
N PRO A 15 -10.96 -3.93 -6.49
CA PRO A 15 -10.30 -2.88 -7.26
C PRO A 15 -10.67 -1.49 -6.71
N GLY A 16 -9.63 -0.70 -6.37
CA GLY A 16 -9.82 0.66 -5.90
C GLY A 16 -9.61 0.88 -4.40
N CYS A 17 -9.82 -0.08 -3.55
CA CYS A 17 -9.47 -0.12 -2.11
C CYS A 17 -9.45 1.24 -1.40
N ALA A 18 -10.52 2.03 -1.52
CA ALA A 18 -10.59 3.36 -0.92
C ALA A 18 -10.39 3.30 0.60
N PHE A 19 -11.00 2.31 1.24
CA PHE A 19 -10.86 2.10 2.68
C PHE A 19 -9.40 1.79 3.08
N PHE A 20 -8.71 0.96 2.30
CA PHE A 20 -7.31 0.63 2.54
C PHE A 20 -6.39 1.86 2.41
N ARG A 21 -6.61 2.68 1.37
CA ARG A 21 -5.87 3.95 1.21
C ARG A 21 -6.14 4.92 2.35
N LEU A 22 -7.37 4.98 2.86
CA LEU A 22 -7.70 5.76 4.05
C LEU A 22 -6.99 5.25 5.29
N ALA A 23 -6.88 3.92 5.47
CA ALA A 23 -6.14 3.31 6.57
C ALA A 23 -4.64 3.68 6.51
N LEU A 24 -4.02 3.61 5.33
CA LEU A 24 -2.62 4.03 5.16
C LEU A 24 -2.43 5.52 5.49
N ARG A 25 -3.32 6.38 5.02
CA ARG A 25 -3.28 7.82 5.36
C ARG A 25 -3.47 8.11 6.83
N ALA A 26 -4.25 7.28 7.53
CA ALA A 26 -4.39 7.36 8.99
C ALA A 26 -3.12 6.88 9.73
N GLY A 27 -2.16 6.29 9.02
CA GLY A 27 -0.93 5.76 9.59
C GLY A 27 -1.07 4.34 10.13
N ILE A 28 -2.12 3.63 9.76
CA ILE A 28 -2.31 2.24 10.16
C ILE A 28 -1.33 1.36 9.38
N VAL A 29 -0.64 0.47 10.08
CA VAL A 29 0.33 -0.44 9.47
C VAL A 29 -0.40 -1.62 8.82
N PRO A 30 -0.22 -1.87 7.52
CA PRO A 30 -0.89 -2.97 6.84
C PRO A 30 -0.21 -4.32 7.07
N VAL A 31 -1.02 -5.35 7.27
CA VAL A 31 -0.65 -6.77 7.25
C VAL A 31 -1.47 -7.42 6.15
N VAL A 32 -0.86 -7.73 5.01
CA VAL A 32 -1.60 -8.08 3.79
C VAL A 32 -1.09 -9.35 3.14
N GLU A 33 -2.00 -10.08 2.50
CA GLU A 33 -1.61 -11.11 1.56
C GLU A 33 -1.07 -10.48 0.27
N GLN A 34 0.00 -11.07 -0.27
CA GLN A 34 0.50 -10.65 -1.58
C GLN A 34 -0.48 -11.06 -2.68
N CYS A 35 -1.25 -10.11 -3.14
CA CYS A 35 -2.17 -10.28 -4.26
C CYS A 35 -2.07 -9.11 -5.25
N ALA A 36 -2.63 -9.32 -6.44
CA ALA A 36 -2.65 -8.29 -7.49
C ALA A 36 -3.22 -6.96 -6.97
N GLY A 37 -2.49 -5.88 -7.16
CA GLY A 37 -2.85 -4.54 -6.71
C GLY A 37 -2.28 -4.14 -5.34
N LEU A 38 -2.15 -5.04 -4.38
CA LEU A 38 -1.57 -4.71 -3.08
C LEU A 38 -0.04 -4.62 -3.11
N HIS A 39 0.64 -5.38 -3.98
CA HIS A 39 2.09 -5.32 -4.12
C HIS A 39 2.62 -3.94 -4.55
N GLU A 40 1.80 -3.11 -5.17
CA GLU A 40 2.14 -1.72 -5.49
C GLU A 40 1.99 -0.78 -4.30
N LEU A 41 1.09 -1.14 -3.38
CA LEU A 41 0.75 -0.33 -2.22
C LEU A 41 1.55 -0.71 -0.99
N VAL A 42 1.86 -1.99 -0.81
CA VAL A 42 2.55 -2.51 0.38
C VAL A 42 3.78 -3.30 -0.03
N ARG A 43 4.89 -2.95 0.60
CA ARG A 43 6.15 -3.72 0.54
C ARG A 43 6.44 -4.27 1.92
N ASP A 44 6.85 -5.53 1.97
CA ASP A 44 7.23 -6.17 3.23
C ASP A 44 8.37 -5.42 3.92
N PHE A 45 8.24 -5.27 5.22
CA PHE A 45 9.27 -4.62 6.01
C PHE A 45 10.45 -5.55 6.21
N ASP A 46 11.61 -5.10 5.79
CA ASP A 46 12.90 -5.78 6.02
C ASP A 46 13.64 -5.11 7.18
N PRO A 47 13.84 -5.81 8.29
CA PRO A 47 14.51 -5.25 9.47
C PRO A 47 16.00 -4.97 9.23
N VAL A 48 16.63 -5.60 8.23
CA VAL A 48 18.06 -5.42 7.92
C VAL A 48 18.29 -4.11 7.17
N THR A 49 17.49 -3.88 6.13
CA THR A 49 17.61 -2.65 5.30
C THR A 49 16.75 -1.51 5.81
N GLY A 50 15.83 -1.80 6.72
CA GLY A 50 14.83 -0.86 7.21
C GLY A 50 13.82 -0.42 6.13
N GLN A 51 13.74 -1.10 4.99
CA GLN A 51 12.82 -0.78 3.90
C GLN A 51 11.47 -1.45 4.08
N GLY A 52 10.47 -0.98 3.33
CA GLY A 52 9.10 -1.48 3.41
C GLY A 52 8.17 -0.51 4.15
N ASN A 53 6.88 -0.81 4.13
CA ASN A 53 5.85 0.02 4.75
C ASN A 53 4.71 -0.78 5.40
N GLY A 54 4.84 -2.09 5.45
CA GLY A 54 3.89 -3.01 6.07
C GLY A 54 4.45 -4.40 6.19
N LEU A 55 3.60 -5.37 6.47
CA LEU A 55 3.94 -6.78 6.57
C LEU A 55 3.19 -7.55 5.49
N VAL A 56 3.90 -8.39 4.75
CA VAL A 56 3.33 -9.16 3.64
C VAL A 56 3.51 -10.64 3.91
N PHE A 57 2.47 -11.41 3.68
CA PHE A 57 2.54 -12.87 3.65
C PHE A 57 2.22 -13.38 2.24
N TYR A 58 2.90 -14.45 1.84
CA TYR A 58 2.99 -14.88 0.43
C TYR A 58 2.19 -16.14 0.12
N ARG A 59 1.55 -16.72 1.11
CA ARG A 59 0.75 -17.95 0.95
C ARG A 59 -0.64 -17.72 1.48
N HIS A 60 -1.63 -18.14 0.72
CA HIS A 60 -3.02 -18.16 1.17
C HIS A 60 -3.22 -19.31 2.15
N SER A 61 -2.72 -19.13 3.36
CA SER A 61 -2.83 -20.12 4.46
C SER A 61 -2.96 -19.45 5.80
N VAL A 62 -3.59 -20.15 6.74
CA VAL A 62 -3.79 -19.66 8.11
C VAL A 62 -2.45 -19.47 8.82
N GLU A 63 -1.50 -20.37 8.59
CA GLU A 63 -0.17 -20.32 9.20
C GLU A 63 0.59 -19.07 8.78
N ALA A 64 0.56 -18.73 7.47
CA ALA A 64 1.21 -17.54 6.96
C ALA A 64 0.58 -16.24 7.48
N LEU A 65 -0.73 -16.23 7.64
CA LEU A 65 -1.45 -15.12 8.25
C LEU A 65 -1.07 -14.96 9.73
N ILE A 66 -1.05 -16.05 10.49
CA ILE A 66 -0.67 -16.03 11.91
C ILE A 66 0.77 -15.53 12.05
N ASP A 67 1.72 -16.03 11.24
CA ASP A 67 3.11 -15.57 11.25
C ASP A 67 3.20 -14.05 11.02
N ALA A 68 2.49 -13.53 10.03
CA ALA A 68 2.48 -12.10 9.76
C ALA A 68 1.89 -11.26 10.89
N ILE A 69 0.83 -11.76 11.55
CA ILE A 69 0.24 -11.09 12.73
C ILE A 69 1.21 -11.11 13.92
N LEU A 70 1.91 -12.21 14.15
CA LEU A 70 2.91 -12.31 15.21
C LEU A 70 4.07 -11.34 14.95
N ARG A 71 4.60 -11.30 13.73
CA ARG A 71 5.63 -10.33 13.33
C ARG A 71 5.15 -8.88 13.56
N ALA A 72 3.86 -8.60 13.31
CA ALA A 72 3.28 -7.28 13.58
C ALA A 72 3.30 -6.94 15.08
N GLY A 73 2.94 -7.92 15.93
CA GLY A 73 2.96 -7.76 17.39
C GLY A 73 4.36 -7.57 17.97
N GLU A 74 5.39 -8.09 17.31
CA GLU A 74 6.79 -8.01 17.74
C GLU A 74 7.49 -6.73 17.26
N LEU A 75 6.85 -5.90 16.44
CA LEU A 75 7.45 -4.66 15.97
C LEU A 75 7.78 -3.73 17.14
N LEU A 76 9.06 -3.33 17.20
CA LEU A 76 9.49 -2.31 18.15
C LEU A 76 8.75 -0.98 17.93
N PRO A 77 8.47 -0.21 18.97
CA PRO A 77 7.76 1.07 18.86
C PRO A 77 8.37 2.03 17.84
N ALA A 78 9.69 2.10 17.76
CA ALA A 78 10.39 2.93 16.79
C ALA A 78 10.15 2.48 15.34
N THR A 79 10.17 1.16 15.08
CA THR A 79 9.89 0.58 13.76
C THR A 79 8.44 0.84 13.37
N LYS A 80 7.51 0.64 14.29
CA LYS A 80 6.09 0.94 14.06
C LYS A 80 5.89 2.42 13.70
N SER A 81 6.51 3.34 14.44
CA SER A 81 6.45 4.78 14.14
C SER A 81 7.00 5.11 12.75
N LEU A 82 8.09 4.49 12.35
CA LEU A 82 8.67 4.64 11.01
C LEU A 82 7.67 4.19 9.92
N LEU A 83 7.01 3.06 10.09
CA LEU A 83 6.02 2.55 9.13
C LEU A 83 4.80 3.46 9.06
N VAL A 84 4.33 3.96 10.20
CA VAL A 84 3.24 4.95 10.30
C VAL A 84 3.57 6.21 9.50
N GLU A 85 4.75 6.79 9.68
CA GLU A 85 5.19 8.00 8.97
C GLU A 85 5.27 7.75 7.46
N ARG A 86 5.85 6.63 7.04
CA ARG A 86 5.92 6.26 5.62
C ARG A 86 4.55 6.14 4.98
N ASN A 87 3.60 5.52 5.66
CA ASN A 87 2.25 5.36 5.15
C ASN A 87 1.53 6.71 5.05
N ARG A 88 1.68 7.58 6.04
CA ARG A 88 1.11 8.94 6.03
C ARG A 88 1.68 9.84 4.95
N ALA A 89 2.97 9.69 4.65
CA ALA A 89 3.66 10.49 3.63
C ALA A 89 3.25 10.14 2.19
N ARG A 90 2.51 9.05 1.97
CA ARG A 90 2.09 8.65 0.63
C ARG A 90 1.01 9.57 0.08
N ASP A 91 1.23 10.05 -1.14
CA ASP A 91 0.26 10.88 -1.86
C ASP A 91 -0.73 9.99 -2.65
N PHE A 92 -1.98 9.93 -2.19
CA PHE A 92 -3.10 9.27 -2.85
C PHE A 92 -4.07 10.28 -3.47
N SER A 93 -3.63 11.52 -3.72
CA SER A 93 -4.49 12.54 -4.30
C SER A 93 -4.80 12.30 -5.78
N TRP A 94 -5.94 12.81 -6.21
CA TRP A 94 -6.28 12.85 -7.64
C TRP A 94 -5.30 13.68 -8.46
N ALA A 95 -4.67 14.69 -7.86
CA ALA A 95 -3.64 15.50 -8.52
C ALA A 95 -2.42 14.66 -8.90
N SER A 96 -2.00 13.74 -8.03
CA SER A 96 -0.91 12.79 -8.31
C SER A 96 -1.28 11.84 -9.46
N THR A 97 -2.48 11.28 -9.43
CA THR A 97 -3.00 10.41 -10.48
C THR A 97 -3.12 11.14 -11.82
N ALA A 98 -3.65 12.36 -11.83
CA ALA A 98 -3.76 13.18 -13.04
C ALA A 98 -2.39 13.47 -13.67
N LYS A 99 -1.38 13.80 -12.87
CA LYS A 99 0.00 13.99 -13.37
C LYS A 99 0.59 12.72 -13.97
N ALA A 100 0.29 11.55 -13.38
CA ALA A 100 0.76 10.28 -13.92
C ALA A 100 0.09 9.96 -15.27
N LEU A 101 -1.21 10.20 -15.40
CA LEU A 101 -1.94 10.05 -16.64
C LEU A 101 -1.45 11.03 -17.73
N ASP A 102 -1.24 12.28 -17.39
CA ASP A 102 -0.73 13.30 -18.32
C ASP A 102 0.63 12.88 -18.89
N ARG A 103 1.54 12.39 -18.04
CA ARG A 103 2.83 11.83 -18.48
C ARG A 103 2.67 10.62 -19.40
N LEU A 104 1.69 9.76 -19.12
CA LEU A 104 1.42 8.61 -19.97
C LEU A 104 0.90 9.05 -21.34
N TYR A 105 -0.09 9.95 -21.38
CA TYR A 105 -0.65 10.46 -22.64
C TYR A 105 0.36 11.24 -23.47
N SER A 106 1.24 12.00 -22.84
CA SER A 106 2.32 12.74 -23.52
C SER A 106 3.33 11.84 -24.24
N ARG A 107 3.43 10.56 -23.83
CA ARG A 107 4.32 9.58 -24.45
C ARG A 107 3.69 8.79 -25.60
N LEU A 108 2.38 8.92 -25.80
CA LEU A 108 1.71 8.19 -26.88
C LEU A 108 1.95 8.90 -28.22
N PRO A 109 2.47 8.20 -29.24
CA PRO A 109 2.71 8.79 -30.54
C PRO A 109 1.37 9.15 -31.23
N GLY A 110 1.18 10.46 -31.48
CA GLY A 110 0.35 10.92 -32.59
C GLY A 110 -1.17 10.73 -32.51
N ARG A 111 -1.85 11.10 -31.40
CA ARG A 111 -3.31 11.30 -31.42
C ARG A 111 -3.79 12.74 -31.13
N ALA A 112 -2.89 13.68 -31.05
CA ALA A 112 -3.25 15.11 -30.83
C ALA A 112 -3.98 15.78 -32.01
N GLY A 113 -4.25 15.07 -33.11
CA GLY A 113 -4.79 15.66 -34.34
C GLY A 113 -6.20 15.25 -34.76
N ARG A 114 -6.96 14.44 -33.97
CA ARG A 114 -8.27 13.94 -34.40
C ARG A 114 -9.47 14.31 -33.54
N LEU A 115 -9.31 15.21 -32.59
CA LEU A 115 -10.45 15.70 -31.78
C LEU A 115 -10.77 17.19 -32.06
N ALA A 116 -10.20 17.77 -33.11
CA ALA A 116 -10.53 19.11 -33.59
C ALA A 116 -11.06 19.02 -35.02
N ALA A 117 -12.17 18.34 -35.20
CA ALA A 117 -12.98 18.42 -36.39
C ALA A 117 -14.46 18.17 -36.04
#